data_8e0bd86ddc54df96d48a17a52c1cd8d8
#
_entry.id   8e0bd86ddc54df96d48a17a52c1cd8d8
#
_cell.length_a   1.000
_cell.length_b   1.000
_cell.length_c   1.000
_cell.angle_alpha   90.00
_cell.angle_beta   90.00
_cell.angle_gamma   90.00
#
_symmetry.space_group_name_H-M   'P 1'
#
loop_
_entity.id
_entity.type
_entity.pdbx_description
1 polymer ?
#
loop_
_entity_poly.entity_id
_entity_poly.type
_entity_poly.pdbx_seq_one_letter_code
_entity_poly.pdbx_strand_id
1 'polypeptide(L)'
;MAVACLSAQRSKDPSTQVGACIVNEQKKIVGIGYNGMPVGCSDDALPWGKTSDNPLETKYPYVCHAEMNAIMNKNSADLVDCTIYVAMFPCNECAKLIIQAGIKKVVFMRDRPEKPEMQASRRLMTMANVQLEPFQPSATRHIVIDLCTETSDCTVYSE
;
A
#
# COMPACT_ATOMS: atom_id res chain seq x y z
N MET A 1 -3.84 3.80 -9.12
CA MET A 1 -3.12 2.49 -8.98
C MET A 1 -1.65 2.58 -9.40
N ALA A 2 -1.29 3.15 -10.55
CA ALA A 2 0.13 3.24 -10.96
C ALA A 2 1.04 3.90 -9.90
N VAL A 3 0.61 5.01 -9.28
CA VAL A 3 1.36 5.66 -8.20
C VAL A 3 1.54 4.73 -6.98
N ALA A 4 0.52 3.95 -6.62
CA ALA A 4 0.65 2.96 -5.56
C ALA A 4 1.68 1.88 -5.90
N CYS A 5 1.69 1.39 -7.15
CA CYS A 5 2.68 0.41 -7.61
C CYS A 5 4.09 1.01 -7.67
N LEU A 6 4.24 2.27 -8.10
CA LEU A 6 5.53 2.96 -8.11
C LEU A 6 6.06 3.17 -6.69
N SER A 7 5.21 3.59 -5.75
CA SER A 7 5.62 3.76 -4.36
C SER A 7 6.10 2.45 -3.72
N ALA A 8 5.54 1.30 -4.12
CA ALA A 8 5.97 0.00 -3.66
C ALA A 8 7.46 -0.29 -3.92
N GLN A 9 8.04 0.29 -4.99
CA GLN A 9 9.47 0.13 -5.33
C GLN A 9 10.41 0.73 -4.29
N ARG A 10 9.89 1.61 -3.42
CA ARG A 10 10.64 2.16 -2.28
C ARG A 10 10.80 1.18 -1.13
N SER A 11 9.98 0.12 -1.09
CA SER A 11 10.05 -0.88 -0.03
C SER A 11 11.33 -1.69 -0.11
N LYS A 12 12.01 -1.86 1.01
CA LYS A 12 13.18 -2.74 1.16
C LYS A 12 12.81 -4.19 1.48
N ASP A 13 11.51 -4.50 1.57
CA ASP A 13 11.04 -5.88 1.79
C ASP A 13 11.47 -6.80 0.63
N PRO A 14 12.34 -7.78 0.87
CA PRO A 14 12.84 -8.65 -0.19
C PRO A 14 11.80 -9.64 -0.72
N SER A 15 10.68 -9.78 0.01
CA SER A 15 9.65 -10.78 -0.31
C SER A 15 8.40 -10.19 -0.94
N THR A 16 7.93 -9.03 -0.47
CA THR A 16 6.64 -8.48 -0.90
C THR A 16 6.65 -6.97 -0.73
N GLN A 17 6.89 -6.27 -1.82
CA GLN A 17 6.78 -4.82 -1.89
C GLN A 17 5.32 -4.43 -2.13
N VAL A 18 4.78 -3.60 -1.26
CA VAL A 18 3.41 -3.09 -1.31
C VAL A 18 3.42 -1.57 -1.26
N GLY A 19 2.56 -0.95 -2.03
CA GLY A 19 2.37 0.49 -2.03
C GLY A 19 0.90 0.86 -1.94
N ALA A 20 0.66 2.06 -1.42
CA ALA A 20 -0.65 2.65 -1.27
C ALA A 20 -0.64 4.13 -1.69
N CYS A 21 -1.75 4.59 -2.27
CA CYS A 21 -1.97 5.98 -2.68
C CYS A 21 -3.39 6.39 -2.30
N ILE A 22 -3.54 7.48 -1.55
CA ILE A 22 -4.82 8.02 -1.13
C ILE A 22 -5.12 9.26 -1.97
N VAL A 23 -6.34 9.32 -2.49
CA VAL A 23 -6.84 10.49 -3.22
C VAL A 23 -8.14 10.99 -2.63
N ASN A 24 -8.33 12.30 -2.59
CA ASN A 24 -9.57 12.91 -2.14
C ASN A 24 -10.63 12.92 -3.26
N GLU A 25 -11.81 13.49 -3.00
CA GLU A 25 -12.91 13.59 -3.97
C GLU A 25 -12.53 14.40 -5.22
N GLN A 26 -11.65 15.41 -5.08
CA GLN A 26 -11.12 16.21 -6.19
C GLN A 26 -10.02 15.50 -6.98
N LYS A 27 -9.75 14.20 -6.69
CA LYS A 27 -8.70 13.38 -7.32
C LYS A 27 -7.27 13.87 -7.08
N LYS A 28 -7.06 14.69 -6.04
CA LYS A 28 -5.72 15.08 -5.60
C LYS A 28 -5.13 13.99 -4.70
N ILE A 29 -3.85 13.68 -4.87
CA ILE A 29 -3.13 12.77 -4.01
C ILE A 29 -2.91 13.46 -2.66
N VAL A 30 -3.39 12.82 -1.58
CA VAL A 30 -3.30 13.34 -0.21
C VAL A 30 -2.52 12.42 0.74
N GLY A 31 -2.09 11.25 0.26
CA GLY A 31 -1.24 10.34 1.04
C GLY A 31 -0.60 9.29 0.14
N ILE A 32 0.66 8.96 0.42
CA ILE A 32 1.40 7.89 -0.25
C ILE A 32 2.14 7.10 0.83
N GLY A 33 2.17 5.78 0.70
CA GLY A 33 2.89 4.90 1.58
C GLY A 33 3.39 3.64 0.89
N TYR A 34 4.40 3.03 1.47
CA TYR A 34 4.92 1.71 1.12
C TYR A 34 5.29 0.97 2.41
N ASN A 35 5.35 -0.36 2.36
CA ASN A 35 5.69 -1.11 3.56
C ASN A 35 7.18 -0.97 3.90
N GLY A 36 7.48 -0.79 5.20
CA GLY A 36 8.84 -0.55 5.69
C GLY A 36 8.91 -0.59 7.20
N MET A 37 10.12 -0.55 7.75
CA MET A 37 10.30 -0.47 9.20
C MET A 37 9.89 0.92 9.72
N PRO A 38 9.54 1.05 11.00
CA PRO A 38 9.19 2.33 11.62
C PRO A 38 10.33 3.35 11.53
N VAL A 39 9.98 4.63 11.54
CA VAL A 39 10.97 5.72 11.54
C VAL A 39 11.92 5.56 12.73
N GLY A 40 13.23 5.61 12.46
CA GLY A 40 14.28 5.43 13.46
C GLY A 40 14.67 3.97 13.72
N CYS A 41 13.94 2.99 13.15
CA CYS A 41 14.30 1.58 13.21
C CYS A 41 15.06 1.18 11.95
N SER A 42 16.26 0.63 12.12
CA SER A 42 17.11 0.25 10.99
C SER A 42 16.53 -0.93 10.22
N ASP A 43 16.42 -0.80 8.90
CA ASP A 43 16.04 -1.88 8.00
C ASP A 43 17.06 -3.03 7.99
N ASP A 44 18.31 -2.75 8.39
CA ASP A 44 19.40 -3.74 8.44
C ASP A 44 19.48 -4.46 9.79
N ALA A 45 18.88 -3.88 10.85
CA ALA A 45 18.89 -4.45 12.20
C ALA A 45 17.67 -5.31 12.50
N LEU A 46 16.54 -5.09 11.82
CA LEU A 46 15.30 -5.84 12.03
C LEU A 46 15.12 -6.94 10.98
N PRO A 47 14.50 -8.06 11.36
CA PRO A 47 14.33 -9.21 10.47
C PRO A 47 13.31 -8.93 9.36
N TRP A 48 13.61 -9.39 8.13
CA TRP A 48 12.69 -9.40 6.98
C TRP A 48 12.10 -10.79 6.68
N GLY A 49 12.49 -11.80 7.45
CA GLY A 49 12.00 -13.16 7.30
C GLY A 49 10.49 -13.28 7.53
N LYS A 50 9.86 -14.27 6.90
CA LYS A 50 8.43 -14.58 7.09
C LYS A 50 8.21 -15.71 8.09
N THR A 51 9.21 -16.57 8.29
CA THR A 51 9.13 -17.75 9.13
C THR A 51 10.35 -17.85 10.03
N SER A 52 10.14 -18.17 11.29
CA SER A 52 11.15 -18.47 12.29
C SER A 52 10.46 -19.20 13.44
N ASP A 53 11.21 -20.00 14.21
CA ASP A 53 10.73 -20.62 15.45
C ASP A 53 10.42 -19.55 16.51
N ASN A 54 11.16 -18.44 16.48
CA ASN A 54 10.89 -17.29 17.31
C ASN A 54 10.10 -16.23 16.50
N PRO A 55 8.84 -15.91 16.83
CA PRO A 55 8.06 -14.90 16.15
C PRO A 55 8.73 -13.52 16.08
N LEU A 56 9.59 -13.19 17.06
CA LEU A 56 10.35 -11.93 17.08
C LEU A 56 11.46 -11.87 16.02
N GLU A 57 11.82 -12.98 15.42
CA GLU A 57 12.76 -13.07 14.30
C GLU A 57 12.06 -13.06 12.94
N THR A 58 10.82 -12.56 12.90
CA THR A 58 10.06 -12.32 11.66
C THR A 58 9.73 -10.84 11.50
N LYS A 59 9.45 -10.41 10.28
CA LYS A 59 9.07 -9.01 10.01
C LYS A 59 7.71 -8.59 10.57
N TYR A 60 6.83 -9.53 10.87
CA TYR A 60 5.44 -9.25 11.20
C TYR A 60 5.21 -8.37 12.43
N PRO A 61 5.98 -8.47 13.53
CA PRO A 61 5.84 -7.56 14.66
C PRO A 61 6.31 -6.13 14.40
N TYR A 62 7.11 -5.89 13.35
CA TYR A 62 7.85 -4.65 13.16
C TYR A 62 7.44 -3.86 11.92
N VAL A 63 7.08 -4.53 10.83
CA VAL A 63 6.84 -3.85 9.56
C VAL A 63 5.54 -3.03 9.57
N CYS A 64 5.65 -1.75 9.27
CA CYS A 64 4.49 -0.90 8.98
C CYS A 64 3.99 -1.19 7.57
N HIS A 65 2.70 -1.45 7.43
CA HIS A 65 2.09 -1.70 6.13
C HIS A 65 1.95 -0.41 5.31
N ALA A 66 1.85 -0.55 4.00
CA ALA A 66 1.76 0.57 3.06
C ALA A 66 0.56 1.48 3.33
N GLU A 67 -0.59 0.91 3.70
CA GLU A 67 -1.82 1.63 4.02
C GLU A 67 -1.66 2.47 5.29
N MET A 68 -1.05 1.89 6.34
CA MET A 68 -0.71 2.62 7.57
C MET A 68 0.18 3.82 7.23
N ASN A 69 1.26 3.61 6.49
CA ASN A 69 2.19 4.67 6.11
C ASN A 69 1.51 5.74 5.25
N ALA A 70 0.63 5.37 4.31
CA ALA A 70 -0.11 6.33 3.51
C ALA A 70 -1.06 7.20 4.36
N ILE A 71 -1.72 6.62 5.37
CA ILE A 71 -2.59 7.34 6.30
C ILE A 71 -1.77 8.27 7.20
N MET A 72 -0.63 7.80 7.72
CA MET A 72 0.25 8.61 8.59
C MET A 72 0.95 9.74 7.83
N ASN A 73 1.25 9.55 6.54
CA ASN A 73 1.90 10.53 5.66
C ASN A 73 0.92 11.47 4.96
N LYS A 74 -0.34 11.53 5.40
CA LYS A 74 -1.33 12.42 4.78
C LYS A 74 -0.91 13.90 4.86
N ASN A 75 -1.18 14.65 3.80
CA ASN A 75 -0.99 16.09 3.70
C ASN A 75 -2.32 16.88 3.70
N SER A 76 -3.39 16.27 4.19
CA SER A 76 -4.72 16.86 4.36
C SER A 76 -5.13 16.86 5.83
N ALA A 77 -6.13 17.65 6.19
CA ALA A 77 -6.66 17.71 7.56
C ALA A 77 -7.23 16.34 7.98
N ASP A 78 -8.00 15.71 7.10
CA ASP A 78 -8.59 14.38 7.29
C ASP A 78 -8.53 13.55 5.99
N LEU A 79 -9.07 12.34 6.03
CA LEU A 79 -9.19 11.42 4.90
C LEU A 79 -10.64 10.98 4.66
N VAL A 80 -11.59 11.74 5.23
CA VAL A 80 -13.02 11.45 5.07
C VAL A 80 -13.37 11.46 3.60
N ASP A 81 -14.18 10.49 3.18
CA ASP A 81 -14.64 10.27 1.80
C ASP A 81 -13.54 10.02 0.74
N CYS A 82 -12.28 9.89 1.17
CA CYS A 82 -11.18 9.57 0.28
C CYS A 82 -11.27 8.14 -0.28
N THR A 83 -10.54 7.92 -1.37
CA THR A 83 -10.30 6.60 -1.96
C THR A 83 -8.83 6.21 -1.75
N ILE A 84 -8.58 5.01 -1.24
CA ILE A 84 -7.25 4.42 -1.16
C ILE A 84 -7.06 3.37 -2.25
N TYR A 85 -5.97 3.49 -3.00
CA TYR A 85 -5.50 2.52 -3.99
C TYR A 85 -4.35 1.73 -3.37
N VAL A 86 -4.46 0.40 -3.38
CA VAL A 86 -3.46 -0.48 -2.76
C VAL A 86 -3.04 -1.60 -3.69
N ALA A 87 -1.75 -1.93 -3.69
CA ALA A 87 -1.22 -3.03 -4.51
C ALA A 87 -1.70 -4.41 -4.02
N MET A 88 -2.07 -4.54 -2.75
CA MET A 88 -2.60 -5.77 -2.13
C MET A 88 -3.81 -5.42 -1.27
N PHE A 89 -4.83 -6.27 -1.24
CA PHE A 89 -6.00 -6.10 -0.38
C PHE A 89 -5.58 -5.93 1.09
N PRO A 90 -6.11 -4.94 1.83
CA PRO A 90 -5.71 -4.63 3.19
C PRO A 90 -6.00 -5.76 4.18
N CYS A 91 -5.10 -6.01 5.12
CA CYS A 91 -5.36 -6.93 6.23
C CYS A 91 -6.32 -6.31 7.26
N ASN A 92 -6.73 -7.08 8.26
CA ASN A 92 -7.63 -6.63 9.31
C ASN A 92 -7.10 -5.44 10.12
N GLU A 93 -5.79 -5.34 10.34
CA GLU A 93 -5.18 -4.21 11.04
C GLU A 93 -5.29 -2.92 10.21
N CYS A 94 -4.95 -2.99 8.91
CA CYS A 94 -5.10 -1.85 8.01
C CYS A 94 -6.57 -1.48 7.79
N ALA A 95 -7.49 -2.45 7.76
CA ALA A 95 -8.92 -2.19 7.65
C ALA A 95 -9.44 -1.32 8.80
N LYS A 96 -8.98 -1.56 10.03
CA LYS A 96 -9.33 -0.73 11.19
C LYS A 96 -8.87 0.72 11.01
N LEU A 97 -7.64 0.91 10.53
CA LEU A 97 -7.09 2.26 10.26
C LEU A 97 -7.85 2.98 9.14
N ILE A 98 -8.17 2.28 8.05
CA ILE A 98 -8.94 2.79 6.91
C ILE A 98 -10.31 3.28 7.37
N ILE A 99 -11.02 2.47 8.17
CA ILE A 99 -12.34 2.81 8.72
C ILE A 99 -12.25 4.02 9.65
N GLN A 100 -11.32 4.02 10.61
CA GLN A 100 -11.16 5.10 11.59
C GLN A 100 -10.69 6.41 10.94
N ALA A 101 -9.98 6.34 9.81
CA ALA A 101 -9.59 7.51 9.03
C ALA A 101 -10.74 8.08 8.17
N GLY A 102 -11.90 7.41 8.11
CA GLY A 102 -13.06 7.84 7.32
C GLY A 102 -12.92 7.60 5.81
N ILE A 103 -11.97 6.77 5.39
CA ILE A 103 -11.79 6.42 3.97
C ILE A 103 -13.00 5.60 3.50
N LYS A 104 -13.61 6.02 2.40
CA LYS A 104 -14.89 5.47 1.93
C LYS A 104 -14.74 4.35 0.92
N LYS A 105 -13.62 4.29 0.20
CA LYS A 105 -13.41 3.34 -0.88
C LYS A 105 -11.99 2.78 -0.89
N VAL A 106 -11.89 1.47 -1.09
CA VAL A 106 -10.63 0.74 -1.29
C VAL A 106 -10.63 0.15 -2.69
N VAL A 107 -9.65 0.53 -3.50
CA VAL A 107 -9.38 -0.08 -4.82
C VAL A 107 -8.10 -0.91 -4.70
N PHE A 108 -8.18 -2.20 -4.94
CA PHE A 108 -7.06 -3.14 -4.74
C PHE A 108 -6.70 -3.91 -6.00
N MET A 109 -5.41 -4.20 -6.20
CA MET A 109 -4.92 -4.92 -7.38
C MET A 109 -4.87 -6.44 -7.16
N ARG A 110 -4.34 -6.89 -6.02
CA ARG A 110 -4.20 -8.31 -5.66
C ARG A 110 -4.96 -8.62 -4.39
N ASP A 111 -5.38 -9.87 -4.24
CA ASP A 111 -6.13 -10.35 -3.09
C ASP A 111 -5.67 -11.75 -2.66
N ARG A 112 -5.97 -12.12 -1.42
CA ARG A 112 -5.74 -13.45 -0.83
C ARG A 112 -6.96 -13.81 0.03
N PRO A 113 -8.12 -14.07 -0.59
CA PRO A 113 -9.39 -14.24 0.13
C PRO A 113 -9.42 -15.46 1.06
N GLU A 114 -8.52 -16.42 0.85
CA GLU A 114 -8.37 -17.62 1.69
C GLU A 114 -7.81 -17.33 3.08
N LYS A 115 -7.15 -16.16 3.28
CA LYS A 115 -6.51 -15.83 4.54
C LYS A 115 -7.51 -15.28 5.57
N PRO A 116 -7.49 -15.76 6.83
CA PRO A 116 -8.41 -15.29 7.88
C PRO A 116 -8.36 -13.79 8.11
N GLU A 117 -7.16 -13.18 8.07
CA GLU A 117 -6.99 -11.74 8.23
C GLU A 117 -7.65 -10.93 7.11
N MET A 118 -7.71 -11.47 5.87
CA MET A 118 -8.40 -10.82 4.76
C MET A 118 -9.93 -10.99 4.86
N GLN A 119 -10.39 -12.13 5.37
CA GLN A 119 -11.81 -12.35 5.64
C GLN A 119 -12.32 -11.42 6.74
N ALA A 120 -11.57 -11.29 7.84
CA ALA A 120 -11.88 -10.34 8.90
C ALA A 120 -11.90 -8.88 8.40
N SER A 121 -10.94 -8.51 7.57
CA SER A 121 -10.86 -7.21 6.89
C SER A 121 -12.11 -6.92 6.07
N ARG A 122 -12.54 -7.85 5.21
CA ARG A 122 -13.77 -7.71 4.41
C ARG A 122 -14.99 -7.52 5.29
N ARG A 123 -15.13 -8.32 6.34
CA ARG A 123 -16.24 -8.22 7.28
C ARG A 123 -16.30 -6.85 7.94
N LEU A 124 -15.17 -6.34 8.44
CA LEU A 124 -15.06 -5.02 9.06
C LEU A 124 -15.45 -3.91 8.08
N MET A 125 -14.84 -3.90 6.89
CA MET A 125 -15.08 -2.86 5.89
C MET A 125 -16.51 -2.88 5.35
N THR A 126 -17.11 -4.08 5.17
CA THR A 126 -18.52 -4.21 4.78
C THR A 126 -19.46 -3.65 5.86
N MET A 127 -19.23 -3.97 7.15
CA MET A 127 -20.04 -3.43 8.25
C MET A 127 -19.92 -1.91 8.37
N ALA A 128 -18.75 -1.35 8.03
CA ALA A 128 -18.50 0.09 8.03
C ALA A 128 -18.94 0.79 6.73
N ASN A 129 -19.57 0.09 5.79
CA ASN A 129 -19.99 0.58 4.48
C ASN A 129 -18.83 1.15 3.63
N VAL A 130 -17.61 0.62 3.78
CA VAL A 130 -16.47 0.95 2.91
C VAL A 130 -16.64 0.17 1.60
N GLN A 131 -16.60 0.89 0.48
CA GLN A 131 -16.69 0.28 -0.86
C GLN A 131 -15.41 -0.47 -1.20
N LEU A 132 -15.54 -1.71 -1.67
CA LEU A 132 -14.41 -2.56 -2.07
C LEU A 132 -14.48 -2.81 -3.57
N GLU A 133 -13.45 -2.41 -4.30
CA GLU A 133 -13.41 -2.51 -5.76
C GLU A 133 -12.10 -3.15 -6.24
N PRO A 134 -12.17 -4.30 -6.92
CA PRO A 134 -11.01 -4.83 -7.62
C PRO A 134 -10.58 -3.88 -8.74
N PHE A 135 -9.28 -3.57 -8.81
CA PHE A 135 -8.76 -2.75 -9.89
C PHE A 135 -8.85 -3.48 -11.23
N GLN A 136 -9.49 -2.83 -12.20
CA GLN A 136 -9.58 -3.33 -13.58
C GLN A 136 -8.49 -2.64 -14.41
N PRO A 137 -7.41 -3.34 -14.80
CA PRO A 137 -6.39 -2.76 -15.66
C PRO A 137 -6.97 -2.48 -17.06
N SER A 138 -6.56 -1.36 -17.65
CA SER A 138 -6.89 -1.09 -19.05
C SER A 138 -6.13 -2.04 -19.97
N ALA A 139 -6.80 -2.69 -20.92
CA ALA A 139 -6.17 -3.57 -21.91
C ALA A 139 -5.23 -2.83 -22.88
N THR A 140 -5.36 -1.50 -22.99
CA THR A 140 -4.68 -0.67 -23.99
C THR A 140 -3.63 0.29 -23.40
N ARG A 141 -3.52 0.38 -22.05
CA ARG A 141 -2.58 1.30 -21.41
C ARG A 141 -1.47 0.52 -20.71
N HIS A 142 -0.27 0.72 -21.17
CA HIS A 142 0.96 0.23 -20.52
C HIS A 142 1.75 1.45 -20.03
N ILE A 143 2.23 1.41 -18.78
CA ILE A 143 3.15 2.40 -18.24
C ILE A 143 4.46 1.65 -18.00
N VAL A 144 5.48 2.01 -18.78
CA VAL A 144 6.85 1.53 -18.60
C VAL A 144 7.63 2.69 -18.01
N ILE A 145 8.24 2.47 -16.83
CA ILE A 145 9.13 3.44 -16.21
C ILE A 145 10.50 2.79 -16.15
N ASP A 146 11.40 3.29 -16.99
CA ASP A 146 12.80 2.93 -16.94
C ASP A 146 13.53 3.93 -16.05
N LEU A 147 14.01 3.46 -14.91
CA LEU A 147 14.83 4.25 -13.98
C LEU A 147 16.30 3.87 -14.23
N CYS A 148 16.85 4.29 -15.36
CA CYS A 148 18.27 4.09 -15.66
C CYS A 148 19.13 4.64 -14.52
N THR A 149 19.92 3.76 -13.91
CA THR A 149 20.90 4.12 -12.86
C THR A 149 22.27 4.49 -13.46
N GLU A 150 22.46 4.33 -14.77
CA GLU A 150 23.70 4.70 -15.45
C GLU A 150 23.64 6.14 -15.96
N THR A 151 24.63 6.92 -15.62
CA THR A 151 24.76 8.37 -15.84
C THR A 151 25.05 8.77 -17.29
N SER A 152 24.62 8.01 -18.29
CA SER A 152 24.70 8.37 -19.70
C SER A 152 23.37 8.09 -20.40
N ASP A 153 22.74 9.19 -20.82
CA ASP A 153 21.61 9.26 -21.73
C ASP A 153 20.22 8.86 -21.20
N CYS A 154 19.64 9.72 -20.36
CA CYS A 154 18.17 9.81 -20.25
C CYS A 154 17.61 10.40 -21.55
N THR A 155 17.37 9.57 -22.56
CA THR A 155 16.52 9.94 -23.68
C THR A 155 15.06 9.76 -23.27
N VAL A 156 14.38 10.87 -23.05
CA VAL A 156 12.93 10.90 -22.88
C VAL A 156 12.31 10.59 -24.24
N TYR A 157 11.74 9.42 -24.41
CA TYR A 157 10.92 9.13 -25.59
C TYR A 157 9.54 9.74 -25.39
N SER A 158 9.28 10.83 -26.09
CA SER A 158 7.94 11.37 -26.34
C SER A 158 7.43 10.78 -27.65
N GLU A 159 6.47 9.88 -27.58
CA GLU A 159 5.49 9.62 -28.66
C GLU A 159 4.12 9.40 -28.06
#